data_cfe8cc2bc59e64c9a406befaf42baf28
#
_entry.id   cfe8cc2bc59e64c9a406befaf42baf28
#
_cell.length_a   1.000
_cell.length_b   1.000
_cell.length_c   1.000
_cell.angle_alpha   90.00
_cell.angle_beta   90.00
_cell.angle_gamma   90.00
#
_symmetry.space_group_name_H-M   'P 1'
#
loop_
_entity.id
_entity.type
_entity.pdbx_description
1 polymer ?
#
loop_
_entity_poly.entity_id
_entity_poly.type
_entity_poly.pdbx_seq_one_letter_code
_entity_poly.pdbx_strand_id
1 'polypeptide(L)'
;SAAYYTRLDVHRWGSYAMLPLFAFQYLAGRELFDKSSADPEWAREGHGVAAGAVAGLFAVNTVTGVWNLWEGRNDPQDRGRKVFHAVMMLAADAGFTATGLLADDAEESLSRRQTHRSVALASIGVATIGYASRLDIFR
;
A
#
# COMPACT_ATOMS: atom_id res chain seq x y z
N SER A 1 -17.74 -17.04 11.80
CA SER A 1 -17.43 -16.89 13.24
C SER A 1 -17.28 -15.41 13.60
N ALA A 2 -17.46 -15.05 14.87
CA ALA A 2 -17.26 -13.67 15.33
C ALA A 2 -15.84 -13.18 15.00
N ALA A 3 -14.83 -14.02 15.17
CA ALA A 3 -13.45 -13.72 14.82
C ALA A 3 -13.25 -13.39 13.33
N TYR A 4 -13.99 -14.05 12.42
CA TYR A 4 -13.97 -13.72 11.00
C TYR A 4 -14.45 -12.29 10.74
N TYR A 5 -15.58 -11.90 11.33
CA TYR A 5 -16.12 -10.55 11.14
C TYR A 5 -15.22 -9.47 11.74
N THR A 6 -14.63 -9.73 12.92
CA THR A 6 -13.66 -8.81 13.53
C THR A 6 -12.43 -8.60 12.61
N ARG A 7 -11.87 -9.68 12.06
CA ARG A 7 -10.75 -9.57 11.10
C ARG A 7 -11.16 -8.81 9.83
N LEU A 8 -12.39 -9.04 9.35
CA LEU A 8 -12.92 -8.34 8.18
C LEU A 8 -13.04 -6.84 8.43
N ASP A 9 -13.51 -6.45 9.62
CA ASP A 9 -13.62 -5.03 10.00
C ASP A 9 -12.24 -4.39 10.14
N VAL A 10 -11.27 -5.05 10.79
CA VAL A 10 -9.87 -4.58 10.88
C VAL A 10 -9.29 -4.38 9.48
N HIS A 11 -9.45 -5.36 8.59
CA HIS A 11 -8.98 -5.29 7.22
C HIS A 11 -9.63 -4.13 6.45
N ARG A 12 -10.92 -3.92 6.60
CA ARG A 12 -11.68 -2.85 5.95
C ARG A 12 -11.21 -1.47 6.41
N TRP A 13 -11.13 -1.25 7.72
CA TRP A 13 -10.68 0.03 8.27
C TRP A 13 -9.23 0.33 7.92
N GLY A 14 -8.35 -0.67 7.98
CA GLY A 14 -6.97 -0.56 7.50
C GLY A 14 -6.92 -0.15 6.03
N SER A 15 -7.76 -0.73 5.19
CA SER A 15 -7.84 -0.39 3.76
C SER A 15 -8.31 1.05 3.53
N TYR A 16 -9.26 1.57 4.32
CA TYR A 16 -9.69 2.96 4.20
C TYR A 16 -8.59 3.94 4.61
N ALA A 17 -7.79 3.61 5.63
CA ALA A 17 -6.67 4.44 6.06
C ALA A 17 -5.54 4.54 5.01
N MET A 18 -5.43 3.57 4.10
CA MET A 18 -4.37 3.55 3.08
C MET A 18 -4.47 4.69 2.08
N LEU A 19 -5.68 5.06 1.64
CA LEU A 19 -5.85 6.07 0.59
C LEU A 19 -5.29 7.45 1.00
N PRO A 20 -5.62 8.01 2.18
CA PRO A 20 -5.01 9.27 2.61
C PRO A 20 -3.50 9.14 2.86
N LEU A 21 -3.00 7.98 3.30
CA LEU A 21 -1.56 7.76 3.44
C LEU A 21 -0.84 7.74 2.09
N PHE A 22 -1.43 7.14 1.06
CA PHE A 22 -0.86 7.18 -0.30
C PHE A 22 -0.83 8.60 -0.85
N ALA A 23 -1.90 9.38 -0.66
CA ALA A 23 -1.94 10.77 -1.06
C ALA A 23 -0.85 11.59 -0.34
N PHE A 24 -0.69 11.42 0.97
CA PHE A 24 0.35 12.08 1.74
C PHE A 24 1.75 11.67 1.28
N GLN A 25 2.00 10.36 1.08
CA GLN A 25 3.28 9.85 0.58
C GLN A 25 3.64 10.43 -0.80
N TYR A 26 2.65 10.55 -1.69
CA TYR A 26 2.86 11.17 -2.98
C TYR A 26 3.26 12.65 -2.84
N LEU A 27 2.54 13.41 -2.01
CA LEU A 27 2.81 14.84 -1.83
C LEU A 27 4.17 15.07 -1.17
N ALA A 28 4.48 14.38 -0.08
CA ALA A 28 5.76 14.49 0.60
C ALA A 28 6.92 14.03 -0.30
N GLY A 29 6.75 12.91 -1.01
CA GLY A 29 7.76 12.40 -1.94
C GLY A 29 8.00 13.33 -3.13
N ARG A 30 6.97 14.07 -3.58
CA ARG A 30 7.14 15.08 -4.62
C ARG A 30 8.02 16.24 -4.16
N GLU A 31 7.79 16.74 -2.94
CA GLU A 31 8.62 17.81 -2.36
C GLU A 31 10.09 17.38 -2.19
N LEU A 32 10.31 16.13 -1.77
CA LEU A 32 11.67 15.57 -1.62
C LEU A 32 12.34 15.25 -2.96
N PHE A 33 11.57 15.07 -4.03
CA PHE A 33 12.11 14.79 -5.35
C PHE A 33 12.69 16.04 -5.99
N ASP A 34 12.05 17.18 -5.82
CA ASP A 34 12.46 18.48 -6.36
C ASP A 34 13.47 19.17 -5.43
N LYS A 35 14.76 18.83 -5.57
CA LYS A 35 15.85 19.41 -4.78
C LYS A 35 16.22 20.84 -5.13
N SER A 36 15.40 21.58 -5.85
CA SER A 36 15.63 23.01 -6.12
C SER A 36 15.42 23.89 -4.87
N SER A 37 14.75 23.38 -3.87
CA SER A 37 14.55 23.98 -2.54
C SER A 37 15.15 23.11 -1.43
N ALA A 38 15.51 23.72 -0.30
CA ALA A 38 15.89 22.96 0.88
C ALA A 38 14.75 22.00 1.24
N ASP A 39 15.07 20.69 1.40
CA ASP A 39 14.07 19.66 1.73
C ASP A 39 13.28 20.10 2.97
N PRO A 40 11.94 20.33 2.86
CA PRO A 40 11.16 20.74 4.01
C PRO A 40 11.18 19.64 5.07
N GLU A 41 11.46 20.00 6.31
CA GLU A 41 11.52 19.05 7.45
C GLU A 41 10.25 18.21 7.55
N TRP A 42 9.08 18.84 7.37
CA TRP A 42 7.79 18.14 7.41
C TRP A 42 7.69 17.03 6.34
N ALA A 43 8.25 17.26 5.15
CA ALA A 43 8.20 16.28 4.06
C ALA A 43 9.14 15.10 4.36
N ARG A 44 10.35 15.38 4.85
CA ARG A 44 11.32 14.35 5.18
C ARG A 44 10.86 13.47 6.34
N GLU A 45 10.48 14.06 7.47
CA GLU A 45 10.01 13.33 8.62
C GLU A 45 8.65 12.65 8.36
N GLY A 46 7.72 13.40 7.75
CA GLY A 46 6.39 12.90 7.43
C GLY A 46 6.42 11.75 6.44
N HIS A 47 7.29 11.80 5.41
CA HIS A 47 7.47 10.71 4.44
C HIS A 47 7.95 9.42 5.13
N GLY A 48 8.94 9.51 6.03
CA GLY A 48 9.43 8.37 6.78
C GLY A 48 8.39 7.76 7.73
N VAL A 49 7.68 8.60 8.49
CA VAL A 49 6.62 8.17 9.41
C VAL A 49 5.46 7.52 8.63
N ALA A 50 5.02 8.14 7.55
CA ALA A 50 3.94 7.60 6.72
C ALA A 50 4.35 6.30 6.01
N ALA A 51 5.62 6.15 5.59
CA ALA A 51 6.14 4.89 5.05
C ALA A 51 6.05 3.76 6.09
N GLY A 52 6.43 4.02 7.35
CA GLY A 52 6.26 3.07 8.45
C GLY A 52 4.79 2.70 8.69
N ALA A 53 3.88 3.69 8.65
CA ALA A 53 2.45 3.46 8.79
C ALA A 53 1.89 2.61 7.63
N VAL A 54 2.28 2.87 6.37
CA VAL A 54 1.92 2.06 5.22
C VAL A 54 2.39 0.62 5.41
N ALA A 55 3.66 0.41 5.77
CA ALA A 55 4.22 -0.92 6.00
C ALA A 55 3.46 -1.69 7.09
N GLY A 56 3.16 -1.05 8.23
CA GLY A 56 2.41 -1.66 9.33
C GLY A 56 0.98 -2.04 8.94
N LEU A 57 0.26 -1.13 8.27
CA LEU A 57 -1.11 -1.39 7.81
C LEU A 57 -1.16 -2.48 6.74
N PHE A 58 -0.20 -2.50 5.80
CA PHE A 58 -0.10 -3.57 4.81
C PHE A 58 0.15 -4.91 5.47
N ALA A 59 1.07 -5.01 6.43
CA ALA A 59 1.32 -6.25 7.17
C ALA A 59 0.04 -6.76 7.85
N VAL A 60 -0.69 -5.90 8.57
CA VAL A 60 -1.97 -6.26 9.21
C VAL A 60 -3.02 -6.68 8.17
N ASN A 61 -3.15 -5.92 7.08
CA ASN A 61 -4.13 -6.21 6.04
C ASN A 61 -3.81 -7.49 5.28
N THR A 62 -2.53 -7.78 5.02
CA THR A 62 -2.12 -9.03 4.37
C THR A 62 -2.42 -10.24 5.26
N VAL A 63 -2.08 -10.19 6.55
CA VAL A 63 -2.39 -11.27 7.49
C VAL A 63 -3.91 -11.50 7.57
N THR A 64 -4.68 -10.44 7.81
CA THR A 64 -6.15 -10.53 7.94
C THR A 64 -6.81 -10.95 6.62
N GLY A 65 -6.34 -10.43 5.49
CA GLY A 65 -6.85 -10.73 4.16
C GLY A 65 -6.59 -12.17 3.73
N VAL A 66 -5.37 -12.66 3.90
CA VAL A 66 -5.00 -14.06 3.57
C VAL A 66 -5.77 -15.03 4.46
N TRP A 67 -5.90 -14.73 5.75
CA TRP A 67 -6.68 -15.56 6.67
C TRP A 67 -8.15 -15.62 6.28
N ASN A 68 -8.77 -14.48 5.99
CA ASN A 68 -10.17 -14.43 5.58
C ASN A 68 -10.39 -15.12 4.22
N LEU A 69 -9.45 -15.01 3.28
CA LEU A 69 -9.48 -15.72 2.01
C LEU A 69 -9.42 -17.24 2.23
N TRP A 70 -8.54 -17.69 3.12
CA TRP A 70 -8.40 -19.11 3.46
C TRP A 70 -9.67 -19.67 4.14
N GLU A 71 -10.22 -18.95 5.12
CA GLU A 71 -11.44 -19.35 5.83
C GLU A 71 -12.66 -19.40 4.88
N GLY A 72 -12.74 -18.44 3.94
CA GLY A 72 -13.80 -18.36 2.93
C GLY A 72 -13.52 -19.12 1.61
N ARG A 73 -12.49 -19.96 1.55
CA ARG A 73 -12.05 -20.60 0.29
C ARG A 73 -13.08 -21.51 -0.40
N ASN A 74 -14.03 -22.04 0.36
CA ASN A 74 -15.10 -22.90 -0.15
C ASN A 74 -16.36 -22.13 -0.58
N ASP A 75 -16.40 -20.82 -0.31
CA ASP A 75 -17.50 -19.96 -0.75
C ASP A 75 -17.29 -19.56 -2.20
N PRO A 76 -18.18 -19.97 -3.14
CA PRO A 76 -18.05 -19.64 -4.56
C PRO A 76 -18.35 -18.17 -4.85
N GLN A 77 -19.03 -17.47 -3.92
CA GLN A 77 -19.47 -16.09 -4.14
C GLN A 77 -18.27 -15.16 -4.30
N ASP A 78 -18.23 -14.43 -5.42
CA ASP A 78 -17.19 -13.46 -5.74
C ASP A 78 -15.74 -13.99 -5.69
N ARG A 79 -15.57 -15.32 -5.83
CA ARG A 79 -14.24 -15.96 -5.69
C ARG A 79 -13.19 -15.35 -6.61
N GLY A 80 -13.54 -15.11 -7.86
CA GLY A 80 -12.63 -14.49 -8.83
C GLY A 80 -12.14 -13.11 -8.38
N ARG A 81 -13.04 -12.27 -7.88
CA ARG A 81 -12.70 -10.93 -7.36
C ARG A 81 -11.88 -11.00 -6.08
N LYS A 82 -12.18 -11.96 -5.17
CA LYS A 82 -11.39 -12.19 -3.96
C LYS A 82 -9.95 -12.57 -4.30
N VAL A 83 -9.76 -13.50 -5.24
CA VAL A 83 -8.43 -13.94 -5.69
C VAL A 83 -7.71 -12.82 -6.42
N PHE A 84 -8.35 -12.12 -7.35
CA PHE A 84 -7.76 -10.98 -8.04
C PHE A 84 -7.27 -9.91 -7.06
N HIS A 85 -8.11 -9.51 -6.10
CA HIS A 85 -7.74 -8.58 -5.04
C HIS A 85 -6.51 -9.06 -4.26
N ALA A 86 -6.50 -10.33 -3.82
CA ALA A 86 -5.39 -10.90 -3.07
C ALA A 86 -4.08 -10.87 -3.87
N VAL A 87 -4.11 -11.24 -5.15
CA VAL A 87 -2.93 -11.21 -6.04
C VAL A 87 -2.41 -9.78 -6.19
N MET A 88 -3.29 -8.82 -6.43
CA MET A 88 -2.90 -7.41 -6.56
C MET A 88 -2.29 -6.87 -5.26
N MET A 89 -2.87 -7.21 -4.10
CA MET A 89 -2.34 -6.77 -2.81
C MET A 89 -0.98 -7.39 -2.48
N LEU A 90 -0.77 -8.68 -2.76
CA LEU A 90 0.53 -9.32 -2.59
C LEU A 90 1.59 -8.74 -3.55
N ALA A 91 1.21 -8.39 -4.77
CA ALA A 91 2.10 -7.69 -5.69
C ALA A 91 2.47 -6.28 -5.17
N ALA A 92 1.49 -5.57 -4.58
CA ALA A 92 1.74 -4.27 -3.94
C ALA A 92 2.66 -4.42 -2.71
N ASP A 93 2.48 -5.45 -1.86
CA ASP A 93 3.37 -5.76 -0.73
C ASP A 93 4.82 -5.93 -1.20
N ALA A 94 5.04 -6.72 -2.25
CA ALA A 94 6.36 -6.91 -2.84
C ALA A 94 6.95 -5.59 -3.36
N GLY A 95 6.12 -4.77 -4.01
CA GLY A 95 6.51 -3.46 -4.51
C GLY A 95 6.86 -2.46 -3.39
N PHE A 96 6.08 -2.40 -2.33
CA PHE A 96 6.38 -1.54 -1.17
C PHE A 96 7.62 -2.02 -0.40
N THR A 97 7.82 -3.34 -0.30
CA THR A 97 9.06 -3.90 0.26
C THR A 97 10.26 -3.45 -0.57
N ALA A 98 10.20 -3.58 -1.90
CA ALA A 98 11.25 -3.10 -2.79
C ALA A 98 11.46 -1.58 -2.66
N THR A 99 10.38 -0.80 -2.54
CA THR A 99 10.46 0.66 -2.31
C THR A 99 11.22 0.97 -1.02
N GLY A 100 10.92 0.26 0.06
CA GLY A 100 11.63 0.42 1.34
C GLY A 100 13.12 0.10 1.24
N LEU A 101 13.47 -0.99 0.54
CA LEU A 101 14.87 -1.37 0.32
C LEU A 101 15.66 -0.36 -0.55
N LEU A 102 14.97 0.40 -1.39
CA LEU A 102 15.56 1.44 -2.24
C LEU A 102 15.62 2.82 -1.55
N ALA A 103 15.15 2.95 -0.31
CA ALA A 103 15.02 4.25 0.36
C ALA A 103 16.37 4.92 0.60
N ASP A 104 17.33 4.18 1.17
CA ASP A 104 18.67 4.69 1.46
C ASP A 104 19.41 5.06 0.17
N ASP A 105 19.33 4.21 -0.86
CA ASP A 105 19.92 4.46 -2.18
C ASP A 105 19.36 5.72 -2.85
N ALA A 106 18.10 6.07 -2.59
CA ALA A 106 17.46 7.25 -3.17
C ALA A 106 18.11 8.56 -2.74
N GLU A 107 18.84 8.59 -1.64
CA GLU A 107 19.57 9.76 -1.16
C GLU A 107 20.88 9.98 -1.93
N GLU A 108 21.46 8.93 -2.53
CA GLU A 108 22.78 8.98 -3.15
C GLU A 108 22.81 9.66 -4.52
N SER A 109 21.77 9.46 -5.35
CA SER A 109 21.74 10.00 -6.70
C SER A 109 20.31 10.23 -7.24
N LEU A 110 20.21 11.13 -8.23
CA LEU A 110 18.94 11.39 -8.93
C LEU A 110 18.39 10.13 -9.61
N SER A 111 19.24 9.31 -10.23
CA SER A 111 18.83 8.07 -10.91
C SER A 111 18.20 7.08 -9.91
N ARG A 112 18.82 6.87 -8.76
CA ARG A 112 18.30 5.98 -7.71
C ARG A 112 17.02 6.52 -7.11
N ARG A 113 16.90 7.84 -6.93
CA ARG A 113 15.65 8.49 -6.49
C ARG A 113 14.52 8.30 -7.50
N GLN A 114 14.82 8.39 -8.80
CA GLN A 114 13.84 8.10 -9.85
C GLN A 114 13.36 6.65 -9.79
N THR A 115 14.27 5.70 -9.54
CA THR A 115 13.94 4.28 -9.40
C THR A 115 13.02 4.05 -8.18
N HIS A 116 13.40 4.56 -6.99
CA HIS A 116 12.58 4.49 -5.78
C HIS A 116 11.18 5.05 -6.04
N ARG A 117 11.09 6.26 -6.61
CA ARG A 117 9.81 6.89 -6.94
C ARG A 117 8.97 6.05 -7.91
N SER A 118 9.59 5.51 -8.95
CA SER A 118 8.87 4.74 -9.97
C SER A 118 8.30 3.45 -9.39
N VAL A 119 9.07 2.73 -8.56
CA VAL A 119 8.61 1.53 -7.86
C VAL A 119 7.49 1.86 -6.87
N ALA A 120 7.64 2.96 -6.11
CA ALA A 120 6.60 3.42 -5.18
C ALA A 120 5.29 3.74 -5.89
N LEU A 121 5.33 4.52 -6.98
CA LEU A 121 4.13 4.90 -7.74
C LEU A 121 3.47 3.68 -8.41
N ALA A 122 4.25 2.75 -8.94
CA ALA A 122 3.73 1.50 -9.49
C ALA A 122 3.02 0.68 -8.39
N SER A 123 3.61 0.58 -7.19
CA SER A 123 3.05 -0.14 -6.05
C SER A 123 1.74 0.49 -5.56
N ILE A 124 1.68 1.81 -5.46
CA ILE A 124 0.46 2.56 -5.14
C ILE A 124 -0.62 2.30 -6.22
N GLY A 125 -0.26 2.32 -7.50
CA GLY A 125 -1.17 2.04 -8.60
C GLY A 125 -1.76 0.62 -8.51
N VAL A 126 -0.93 -0.38 -8.30
CA VAL A 126 -1.34 -1.78 -8.13
C VAL A 126 -2.26 -1.94 -6.92
N ALA A 127 -1.90 -1.36 -5.77
CA ALA A 127 -2.73 -1.38 -4.56
C ALA A 127 -4.09 -0.70 -4.78
N THR A 128 -4.11 0.44 -5.49
CA THR A 128 -5.35 1.17 -5.80
C THR A 128 -6.28 0.36 -6.70
N ILE A 129 -5.74 -0.32 -7.73
CA ILE A 129 -6.52 -1.22 -8.60
C ILE A 129 -7.08 -2.39 -7.78
N GLY A 130 -6.25 -3.01 -6.94
CA GLY A 130 -6.68 -4.08 -6.04
C GLY A 130 -7.79 -3.64 -5.10
N TYR A 131 -7.67 -2.45 -4.49
CA TYR A 131 -8.71 -1.85 -3.66
C TYR A 131 -9.99 -1.60 -4.45
N ALA A 132 -9.89 -0.93 -5.60
CA ALA A 132 -11.03 -0.58 -6.45
C ALA A 132 -11.81 -1.82 -6.91
N SER A 133 -11.12 -2.95 -7.14
CA SER A 133 -11.77 -4.22 -7.55
C SER A 133 -12.79 -4.74 -6.53
N ARG A 134 -12.76 -4.25 -5.28
CA ARG A 134 -13.68 -4.65 -4.20
C ARG A 134 -14.82 -3.65 -3.98
N LEU A 135 -14.80 -2.51 -4.65
CA LEU A 135 -15.88 -1.53 -4.57
C LEU A 135 -17.12 -2.02 -5.33
N ASP A 136 -18.30 -1.74 -4.78
CA ASP A 136 -19.59 -2.18 -5.36
C ASP A 136 -19.94 -1.45 -6.67
N ILE A 137 -19.24 -0.35 -6.98
CA ILE A 137 -19.43 0.40 -8.23
C ILE A 137 -19.08 -0.42 -9.48
N PHE A 138 -18.40 -1.56 -9.34
CA PHE A 138 -18.03 -2.47 -10.42
C PHE A 138 -18.89 -3.76 -10.44
N ARG A 139 -20.04 -3.75 -9.79
CA ARG A 139 -21.03 -4.85 -9.81
C ARG A 139 -22.06 -4.68 -10.91
#